data_f9e407d274e2dd180d0e27780f5ff254
#
_entry.id   f9e407d274e2dd180d0e27780f5ff254
#
_cell.length_a   1.000
_cell.length_b   1.000
_cell.length_c   1.000
_cell.angle_alpha   90.00
_cell.angle_beta   90.00
_cell.angle_gamma   90.00
#
_symmetry.space_group_name_H-M   'P 1'
#
loop_
_entity.id
_entity.type
_entity.pdbx_description
1 polymer ?
#
loop_
_entity_poly.entity_id
_entity_poly.type
_entity_poly.pdbx_seq_one_letter_code
_entity_poly.pdbx_strand_id
1 'polypeptide(L)'
;MSLNTVARYRQELGLKAVLAVKQVNTTIPIKAHKKYSYKLRGLNISHSNHVWSTDITYVKIAGGMVYMAAIIDWHSKAVLSHRISNTMDSQLVMGVPNDALEKHPHPEIFNTDQGSQYTSEIHTKRLKDLGITISMDGKGRATDNICIERFWRSAKCERIYLNEYQSISDLITDVDDYIEFYNHQRFHETLKYKKPMDVYQESIKLNQEKKKVS
;
A
#
# COMPACT_ATOMS: atom_id res chain seq x y z
N MET A 1 22.36 -23.71 4.54
CA MET A 1 21.59 -24.26 5.68
C MET A 1 20.29 -24.83 5.14
N SER A 2 19.85 -26.03 5.56
CA SER A 2 18.58 -26.61 5.09
C SER A 2 17.37 -25.99 5.80
N LEU A 3 16.19 -26.01 5.16
CA LEU A 3 14.94 -25.53 5.77
C LEU A 3 14.63 -26.25 7.10
N ASN A 4 14.90 -27.55 7.18
CA ASN A 4 14.69 -28.34 8.39
C ASN A 4 15.62 -27.91 9.53
N THR A 5 16.86 -27.53 9.23
CA THR A 5 17.81 -26.99 10.22
C THR A 5 17.33 -25.66 10.78
N VAL A 6 16.81 -24.75 9.92
CA VAL A 6 16.25 -23.47 10.33
C VAL A 6 15.01 -23.68 11.21
N ALA A 7 14.11 -24.60 10.82
CA ALA A 7 12.91 -24.91 11.59
C ALA A 7 13.26 -25.46 12.99
N ARG A 8 14.24 -26.35 13.09
CA ARG A 8 14.73 -26.89 14.37
C ARG A 8 15.27 -25.77 15.26
N TYR A 9 16.17 -24.92 14.76
CA TYR A 9 16.73 -23.83 15.57
C TYR A 9 15.67 -22.83 16.03
N ARG A 10 14.69 -22.53 15.18
CA ARG A 10 13.56 -21.69 15.60
C ARG A 10 12.79 -22.30 16.78
N GLN A 11 12.57 -23.62 16.75
CA GLN A 11 11.88 -24.33 17.83
C GLN A 11 12.73 -24.37 19.10
N GLU A 12 14.03 -24.70 19.00
CA GLU A 12 14.98 -24.73 20.12
C GLU A 12 15.11 -23.36 20.80
N LEU A 13 15.10 -22.28 20.03
CA LEU A 13 15.19 -20.89 20.51
C LEU A 13 13.84 -20.30 20.93
N GLY A 14 12.73 -21.03 20.82
CA GLY A 14 11.40 -20.55 21.16
C GLY A 14 10.88 -19.42 20.23
N LEU A 15 11.50 -19.23 19.07
CA LEU A 15 11.14 -18.17 18.12
C LEU A 15 9.83 -18.50 17.41
N LYS A 16 8.85 -17.61 17.54
CA LYS A 16 7.57 -17.69 16.84
C LYS A 16 7.42 -16.54 15.85
N ALA A 17 6.77 -16.82 14.71
CA ALA A 17 6.41 -15.74 13.78
C ALA A 17 5.37 -14.81 14.43
N VAL A 18 5.54 -13.50 14.25
CA VAL A 18 4.51 -12.53 14.58
C VAL A 18 3.41 -12.65 13.53
N LEU A 19 2.20 -12.99 13.96
CA LEU A 19 1.05 -13.14 13.07
C LEU A 19 0.16 -11.90 13.18
N ALA A 20 -0.32 -11.43 12.02
CA ALA A 20 -1.32 -10.36 11.99
C ALA A 20 -2.62 -10.82 12.68
N VAL A 21 -3.16 -9.98 13.56
CA VAL A 21 -4.46 -10.23 14.20
C VAL A 21 -5.55 -10.10 13.14
N LYS A 22 -6.61 -10.96 13.23
CA LYS A 22 -7.74 -10.94 12.31
C LYS A 22 -8.41 -9.56 12.35
N GLN A 23 -8.52 -8.92 11.19
CA GLN A 23 -9.14 -7.60 11.08
C GLN A 23 -10.68 -7.70 11.27
N VAL A 24 -11.23 -6.73 11.98
CA VAL A 24 -12.67 -6.51 12.06
C VAL A 24 -13.07 -5.57 10.91
N ASN A 25 -14.08 -5.97 10.10
CA ASN A 25 -14.59 -5.10 9.04
C ASN A 25 -15.28 -3.88 9.65
N THR A 26 -14.70 -2.70 9.45
CA THR A 26 -15.19 -1.42 9.98
C THR A 26 -15.76 -0.49 8.91
N THR A 27 -15.67 -0.85 7.64
CA THR A 27 -16.14 0.00 6.52
C THR A 27 -17.59 -0.27 6.19
N ILE A 28 -18.45 0.74 6.29
CA ILE A 28 -19.87 0.70 5.89
C ILE A 28 -20.02 1.33 4.51
N PRO A 29 -20.40 0.58 3.45
CA PRO A 29 -20.57 1.15 2.11
C PRO A 29 -21.80 2.05 2.04
N ILE A 30 -21.65 3.24 1.48
CA ILE A 30 -22.79 4.12 1.15
C ILE A 30 -23.40 3.67 -0.17
N LYS A 31 -24.67 3.25 -0.17
CA LYS A 31 -25.37 2.70 -1.36
C LYS A 31 -25.51 3.70 -2.51
N ALA A 32 -25.53 5.00 -2.23
CA ALA A 32 -25.73 6.06 -3.21
C ALA A 32 -24.48 6.39 -4.06
N HIS A 33 -23.28 5.97 -3.63
CA HIS A 33 -22.05 6.27 -4.33
C HIS A 33 -21.85 5.37 -5.56
N LYS A 34 -21.38 5.97 -6.66
CA LYS A 34 -21.05 5.24 -7.90
C LYS A 34 -19.87 4.30 -7.65
N LYS A 35 -20.06 3.02 -7.98
CA LYS A 35 -18.98 2.01 -7.95
C LYS A 35 -18.42 1.78 -9.35
N TYR A 36 -17.14 1.49 -9.42
CA TYR A 36 -16.44 1.20 -10.66
C TYR A 36 -16.12 -0.29 -10.73
N SER A 37 -16.05 -0.82 -11.96
CA SER A 37 -15.69 -2.22 -12.18
C SER A 37 -14.21 -2.46 -11.90
N TYR A 38 -13.90 -3.65 -11.40
CA TYR A 38 -12.52 -4.13 -11.25
C TYR A 38 -11.85 -4.34 -12.60
N LYS A 39 -10.71 -3.68 -12.83
CA LYS A 39 -10.01 -3.64 -14.10
C LYS A 39 -8.73 -4.48 -14.16
N LEU A 40 -8.31 -5.07 -13.04
CA LEU A 40 -6.99 -5.70 -12.93
C LEU A 40 -7.01 -7.21 -13.17
N ARG A 41 -8.18 -7.82 -13.43
CA ARG A 41 -8.28 -9.26 -13.67
C ARG A 41 -7.56 -9.64 -14.97
N GLY A 42 -6.52 -10.49 -14.84
CA GLY A 42 -5.71 -10.95 -15.96
C GLY A 42 -4.79 -9.88 -16.56
N LEU A 43 -4.71 -8.69 -15.94
CA LEU A 43 -3.82 -7.64 -16.39
C LEU A 43 -2.37 -8.00 -16.06
N ASN A 44 -1.51 -8.00 -17.08
CA ASN A 44 -0.06 -8.12 -16.88
C ASN A 44 0.52 -6.76 -16.52
N ILE A 45 1.00 -6.62 -15.29
CA ILE A 45 1.62 -5.38 -14.78
C ILE A 45 3.05 -5.30 -15.30
N SER A 46 3.28 -4.49 -16.33
CA SER A 46 4.53 -4.48 -17.10
C SER A 46 5.53 -3.40 -16.74
N HIS A 47 5.10 -2.33 -16.07
CA HIS A 47 5.96 -1.17 -15.75
C HIS A 47 5.44 -0.37 -14.55
N SER A 48 6.29 0.44 -13.96
CA SER A 48 5.93 1.35 -12.87
C SER A 48 4.92 2.40 -13.36
N ASN A 49 4.00 2.78 -12.48
CA ASN A 49 2.86 3.66 -12.79
C ASN A 49 1.82 3.04 -13.76
N HIS A 50 1.86 1.74 -14.04
CA HIS A 50 0.76 1.06 -14.70
C HIS A 50 -0.45 0.97 -13.76
N VAL A 51 -0.24 0.50 -12.53
CA VAL A 51 -1.28 0.40 -11.51
C VAL A 51 -0.77 0.88 -10.17
N TRP A 52 -1.49 1.81 -9.56
CA TRP A 52 -1.36 2.13 -8.15
C TRP A 52 -2.54 1.59 -7.38
N SER A 53 -2.34 1.23 -6.13
CA SER A 53 -3.45 0.98 -5.21
C SER A 53 -3.27 1.68 -3.89
N THR A 54 -4.40 1.97 -3.25
CA THR A 54 -4.48 2.55 -1.91
C THR A 54 -5.40 1.73 -1.02
N ASP A 55 -5.13 1.79 0.27
CA ASP A 55 -5.95 1.20 1.31
C ASP A 55 -5.68 1.90 2.64
N ILE A 56 -6.62 1.77 3.58
CA ILE A 56 -6.50 2.29 4.94
C ILE A 56 -6.42 1.12 5.91
N THR A 57 -5.42 1.14 6.77
CA THR A 57 -5.28 0.18 7.86
C THR A 57 -5.31 0.86 9.22
N TYR A 58 -5.47 0.06 10.28
CA TYR A 58 -5.57 0.53 11.66
C TYR A 58 -4.36 0.09 12.46
N VAL A 59 -3.90 0.97 13.34
CA VAL A 59 -2.87 0.67 14.34
C VAL A 59 -3.38 1.08 15.71
N LYS A 60 -3.22 0.20 16.71
CA LYS A 60 -3.52 0.51 18.11
C LYS A 60 -2.29 1.11 18.76
N ILE A 61 -2.46 2.26 19.40
CA ILE A 61 -1.44 2.89 20.23
C ILE A 61 -1.98 3.08 21.67
N ALA A 62 -1.18 3.57 22.60
CA ALA A 62 -1.61 3.79 23.97
C ALA A 62 -2.85 4.70 24.09
N GLY A 63 -2.97 5.71 23.22
CA GLY A 63 -4.09 6.67 23.20
C GLY A 63 -5.32 6.24 22.38
N GLY A 64 -5.36 5.04 21.78
CA GLY A 64 -6.49 4.58 20.99
C GLY A 64 -6.13 3.98 19.63
N MET A 65 -7.02 4.15 18.65
CA MET A 65 -6.83 3.66 17.28
C MET A 65 -6.40 4.80 16.37
N VAL A 66 -5.42 4.52 15.51
CA VAL A 66 -4.91 5.43 14.48
C VAL A 66 -5.11 4.81 13.11
N TYR A 67 -5.32 5.64 12.11
CA TYR A 67 -5.49 5.26 10.71
C TYR A 67 -4.20 5.50 9.95
N MET A 68 -3.80 4.54 9.12
CA MET A 68 -2.69 4.68 8.20
C MET A 68 -3.19 4.42 6.79
N ALA A 69 -2.94 5.36 5.89
CA ALA A 69 -3.22 5.21 4.46
C ALA A 69 -1.91 5.24 3.68
N ALA A 70 -1.81 4.46 2.61
CA ALA A 70 -0.65 4.47 1.72
C ALA A 70 -1.03 4.22 0.28
N ILE A 71 -0.13 4.58 -0.63
CA ILE A 71 -0.19 4.23 -2.05
C ILE A 71 1.02 3.37 -2.39
N ILE A 72 0.76 2.27 -3.07
CA ILE A 72 1.77 1.34 -3.55
C ILE A 72 1.70 1.19 -5.07
N ASP A 73 2.85 1.20 -5.73
CA ASP A 73 2.99 0.83 -7.13
C ASP A 73 3.00 -0.69 -7.29
N TRP A 74 2.15 -1.23 -8.16
CA TRP A 74 2.00 -2.67 -8.31
C TRP A 74 3.16 -3.36 -9.03
N HIS A 75 3.88 -2.65 -9.89
CA HIS A 75 5.05 -3.20 -10.57
C HIS A 75 6.24 -3.33 -9.63
N SER A 76 6.64 -2.22 -9.05
CA SER A 76 7.85 -2.10 -8.23
C SER A 76 7.65 -2.48 -6.77
N LYS A 77 6.41 -2.52 -6.27
CA LYS A 77 6.05 -2.63 -4.84
C LYS A 77 6.52 -1.43 -4.01
N ALA A 78 6.97 -0.34 -4.62
CA ALA A 78 7.37 0.87 -3.92
C ALA A 78 6.16 1.56 -3.28
N VAL A 79 6.30 1.98 -2.04
CA VAL A 79 5.34 2.85 -1.35
C VAL A 79 5.63 4.28 -1.76
N LEU A 80 4.71 4.90 -2.49
CA LEU A 80 4.90 6.20 -3.11
C LEU A 80 4.48 7.37 -2.22
N SER A 81 3.50 7.14 -1.36
CA SER A 81 3.11 8.07 -0.31
C SER A 81 2.40 7.34 0.81
N HIS A 82 2.39 7.94 1.99
CA HIS A 82 1.63 7.48 3.13
C HIS A 82 1.29 8.65 4.06
N ARG A 83 0.26 8.46 4.88
CA ARG A 83 -0.11 9.39 5.95
C ARG A 83 -0.68 8.61 7.13
N ILE A 84 -0.52 9.18 8.32
CA ILE A 84 -1.08 8.67 9.57
C ILE A 84 -1.92 9.75 10.20
N SER A 85 -3.11 9.38 10.70
CA SER A 85 -4.04 10.31 11.34
C SER A 85 -4.82 9.61 12.45
N ASN A 86 -5.23 10.37 13.45
CA ASN A 86 -6.18 9.92 14.48
C ASN A 86 -7.64 9.98 14.00
N THR A 87 -7.90 10.58 12.85
CA THR A 87 -9.22 10.69 12.23
C THR A 87 -9.21 10.08 10.82
N MET A 88 -10.31 9.42 10.44
CA MET A 88 -10.54 8.94 9.07
C MET A 88 -11.35 10.00 8.32
N ASP A 89 -10.71 11.08 7.96
CA ASP A 89 -11.32 12.21 7.28
C ASP A 89 -10.90 12.35 5.81
N SER A 90 -11.43 13.35 5.15
CA SER A 90 -11.08 13.66 3.77
C SER A 90 -9.63 14.10 3.59
N GLN A 91 -8.98 14.63 4.63
CA GLN A 91 -7.58 15.03 4.55
C GLN A 91 -6.66 13.81 4.46
N LEU A 92 -6.94 12.75 5.24
CA LEU A 92 -6.22 11.50 5.13
C LEU A 92 -6.42 10.88 3.74
N VAL A 93 -7.69 10.75 3.32
CA VAL A 93 -8.08 10.03 2.08
C VAL A 93 -7.63 10.74 0.81
N MET A 94 -7.68 12.07 0.78
CA MET A 94 -7.27 12.88 -0.38
C MET A 94 -5.80 13.29 -0.32
N GLY A 95 -5.26 13.45 0.88
CA GLY A 95 -3.86 13.86 1.06
C GLY A 95 -2.89 12.84 0.50
N VAL A 96 -3.10 11.55 0.79
CA VAL A 96 -2.19 10.49 0.31
C VAL A 96 -2.13 10.40 -1.22
N PRO A 97 -3.26 10.37 -1.97
CA PRO A 97 -3.21 10.44 -3.44
C PRO A 97 -2.59 11.74 -3.97
N ASN A 98 -2.90 12.87 -3.39
CA ASN A 98 -2.35 14.14 -3.86
C ASN A 98 -0.83 14.19 -3.69
N ASP A 99 -0.28 13.77 -2.54
CA ASP A 99 1.16 13.70 -2.29
C ASP A 99 1.87 12.80 -3.33
N ALA A 100 1.27 11.65 -3.66
CA ALA A 100 1.83 10.76 -4.67
C ALA A 100 1.77 11.35 -6.08
N LEU A 101 0.63 11.96 -6.44
CA LEU A 101 0.41 12.57 -7.76
C LEU A 101 1.27 13.81 -8.01
N GLU A 102 1.67 14.52 -6.95
CA GLU A 102 2.60 15.66 -7.05
C GLU A 102 4.05 15.22 -7.23
N LYS A 103 4.44 14.11 -6.60
CA LYS A 103 5.85 13.67 -6.57
C LYS A 103 6.21 12.69 -7.69
N HIS A 104 5.23 12.01 -8.27
CA HIS A 104 5.45 10.92 -9.21
C HIS A 104 4.61 11.08 -10.49
N PRO A 105 5.05 10.50 -11.63
CA PRO A 105 4.21 10.41 -12.83
C PRO A 105 2.91 9.68 -12.53
N HIS A 106 1.80 10.19 -13.09
CA HIS A 106 0.48 9.64 -12.81
C HIS A 106 0.33 8.18 -13.25
N PRO A 107 -0.43 7.36 -12.51
CA PRO A 107 -0.70 5.98 -12.92
C PRO A 107 -1.74 5.93 -14.05
N GLU A 108 -1.72 4.84 -14.82
CA GLU A 108 -2.77 4.57 -15.80
C GLU A 108 -4.06 4.11 -15.11
N ILE A 109 -3.93 3.28 -14.07
CA ILE A 109 -5.05 2.74 -13.29
C ILE A 109 -4.82 3.00 -11.80
N PHE A 110 -5.85 3.46 -11.12
CA PHE A 110 -5.87 3.63 -9.67
C PHE A 110 -6.90 2.68 -9.07
N ASN A 111 -6.45 1.74 -8.23
CA ASN A 111 -7.28 0.71 -7.61
C ASN A 111 -7.54 1.02 -6.13
N THR A 112 -8.79 0.87 -5.70
CA THR A 112 -9.22 1.09 -4.32
C THR A 112 -10.22 0.01 -3.89
N ASP A 113 -10.54 -0.03 -2.61
CA ASP A 113 -11.73 -0.72 -2.14
C ASP A 113 -13.02 0.05 -2.49
N GLN A 114 -14.20 -0.48 -2.12
CA GLN A 114 -15.49 0.17 -2.30
C GLN A 114 -15.92 1.01 -1.07
N GLY A 115 -14.98 1.39 -0.21
CA GLY A 115 -15.25 2.23 0.95
C GLY A 115 -15.86 3.59 0.58
N SER A 116 -16.65 4.15 1.49
CA SER A 116 -17.33 5.45 1.27
C SER A 116 -16.34 6.57 0.96
N GLN A 117 -15.14 6.48 1.50
CA GLN A 117 -14.07 7.44 1.32
C GLN A 117 -13.61 7.49 -0.14
N TYR A 118 -13.34 6.32 -0.74
CA TYR A 118 -12.83 6.20 -2.11
C TYR A 118 -13.92 6.27 -3.18
N THR A 119 -15.18 6.01 -2.81
CA THR A 119 -16.33 6.18 -3.71
C THR A 119 -16.88 7.62 -3.70
N SER A 120 -16.31 8.51 -2.90
CA SER A 120 -16.71 9.92 -2.84
C SER A 120 -16.54 10.62 -4.18
N GLU A 121 -17.40 11.59 -4.47
CA GLU A 121 -17.34 12.35 -5.71
C GLU A 121 -16.02 13.12 -5.85
N ILE A 122 -15.53 13.70 -4.76
CA ILE A 122 -14.27 14.46 -4.72
C ILE A 122 -13.10 13.57 -5.18
N HIS A 123 -12.97 12.37 -4.62
CA HIS A 123 -11.91 11.43 -4.96
C HIS A 123 -12.01 10.96 -6.43
N THR A 124 -13.21 10.50 -6.83
CA THR A 124 -13.40 9.95 -8.17
C THR A 124 -13.32 11.03 -9.28
N LYS A 125 -13.77 12.26 -9.00
CA LYS A 125 -13.61 13.39 -9.91
C LYS A 125 -12.13 13.74 -10.10
N ARG A 126 -11.37 13.85 -9.01
CA ARG A 126 -9.93 14.15 -9.09
C ARG A 126 -9.18 13.19 -10.01
N LEU A 127 -9.41 11.87 -9.88
CA LEU A 127 -8.77 10.88 -10.74
C LEU A 127 -9.18 10.99 -12.20
N LYS A 128 -10.47 11.27 -12.47
CA LYS A 128 -10.98 11.47 -13.83
C LYS A 128 -10.41 12.71 -14.50
N ASP A 129 -10.34 13.81 -13.77
CA ASP A 129 -9.80 15.09 -14.27
C ASP A 129 -8.32 14.93 -14.69
N LEU A 130 -7.61 13.96 -14.09
CA LEU A 130 -6.24 13.60 -14.45
C LEU A 130 -6.16 12.48 -15.52
N GLY A 131 -7.29 12.02 -16.06
CA GLY A 131 -7.32 10.95 -17.07
C GLY A 131 -7.01 9.55 -16.51
N ILE A 132 -7.03 9.37 -15.19
CA ILE A 132 -6.68 8.11 -14.54
C ILE A 132 -7.88 7.17 -14.54
N THR A 133 -7.68 5.93 -14.98
CA THR A 133 -8.72 4.89 -14.96
C THR A 133 -8.97 4.43 -13.52
N ILE A 134 -10.23 4.48 -13.07
CA ILE A 134 -10.62 4.02 -11.74
C ILE A 134 -10.97 2.53 -11.79
N SER A 135 -10.38 1.77 -10.87
CA SER A 135 -10.68 0.36 -10.60
C SER A 135 -11.10 0.21 -9.14
N MET A 136 -12.09 -0.63 -8.86
CA MET A 136 -12.51 -0.91 -7.49
C MET A 136 -12.63 -2.41 -7.26
N ASP A 137 -12.14 -2.87 -6.10
CA ASP A 137 -12.19 -4.27 -5.69
C ASP A 137 -13.62 -4.80 -5.66
N GLY A 138 -13.77 -6.07 -5.96
CA GLY A 138 -15.06 -6.74 -5.78
C GLY A 138 -15.40 -6.92 -4.30
N LYS A 139 -16.68 -6.83 -3.95
CA LYS A 139 -17.13 -7.04 -2.56
C LYS A 139 -16.67 -8.41 -2.05
N GLY A 140 -15.91 -8.42 -0.95
CA GLY A 140 -15.40 -9.64 -0.31
C GLY A 140 -14.24 -10.32 -1.04
N ARG A 141 -13.58 -9.66 -1.98
CA ARG A 141 -12.43 -10.19 -2.72
C ARG A 141 -11.12 -9.58 -2.21
N ALA A 142 -10.60 -10.13 -1.12
CA ALA A 142 -9.31 -9.70 -0.53
C ALA A 142 -8.13 -9.78 -1.52
N THR A 143 -8.20 -10.63 -2.53
CA THR A 143 -7.13 -10.77 -3.53
C THR A 143 -7.07 -9.61 -4.54
N ASP A 144 -8.14 -8.82 -4.66
CA ASP A 144 -8.22 -7.74 -5.64
C ASP A 144 -7.32 -6.54 -5.28
N ASN A 145 -6.83 -6.45 -4.01
CA ASN A 145 -5.86 -5.44 -3.56
C ASN A 145 -4.64 -6.05 -2.85
N ILE A 146 -4.27 -7.26 -3.25
CA ILE A 146 -3.23 -8.07 -2.60
C ILE A 146 -1.89 -7.35 -2.42
N CYS A 147 -1.58 -6.38 -3.29
CA CYS A 147 -0.29 -5.69 -3.27
C CYS A 147 -0.13 -4.87 -1.98
N ILE A 148 -1.10 -4.03 -1.67
CA ILE A 148 -1.05 -3.19 -0.46
C ILE A 148 -1.35 -3.99 0.81
N GLU A 149 -2.20 -5.03 0.74
CA GLU A 149 -2.43 -5.92 1.88
C GLU A 149 -1.15 -6.65 2.33
N ARG A 150 -0.33 -7.09 1.37
CA ARG A 150 0.98 -7.68 1.66
C ARG A 150 1.95 -6.66 2.26
N PHE A 151 1.93 -5.41 1.79
CA PHE A 151 2.70 -4.34 2.40
C PHE A 151 2.28 -4.12 3.85
N TRP A 152 0.96 -3.98 4.13
CA TRP A 152 0.47 -3.84 5.51
C TRP A 152 0.90 -4.99 6.41
N ARG A 153 0.84 -6.22 5.89
CA ARG A 153 1.34 -7.37 6.64
C ARG A 153 2.83 -7.24 6.97
N SER A 154 3.65 -6.85 6.01
CA SER A 154 5.08 -6.64 6.25
C SER A 154 5.32 -5.53 7.28
N ALA A 155 4.73 -4.35 7.09
CA ALA A 155 4.88 -3.22 8.01
C ALA A 155 4.45 -3.59 9.45
N LYS A 156 3.32 -4.28 9.59
CA LYS A 156 2.81 -4.69 10.90
C LYS A 156 3.67 -5.77 11.55
N CYS A 157 4.07 -6.81 10.83
CA CYS A 157 4.80 -7.93 11.42
C CYS A 157 6.30 -7.65 11.59
N GLU A 158 6.89 -6.83 10.72
CA GLU A 158 8.33 -6.55 10.74
C GLU A 158 8.67 -5.36 11.66
N ARG A 159 7.68 -4.46 11.94
CA ARG A 159 7.93 -3.24 12.71
C ARG A 159 6.85 -2.94 13.74
N ILE A 160 5.61 -2.68 13.33
CA ILE A 160 4.58 -2.07 14.18
C ILE A 160 4.23 -2.97 15.39
N TYR A 161 4.06 -4.28 15.20
CA TYR A 161 3.71 -5.21 16.28
C TYR A 161 4.88 -5.56 17.20
N LEU A 162 6.08 -5.12 16.86
CA LEU A 162 7.28 -5.30 17.69
C LEU A 162 7.52 -4.12 18.63
N ASN A 163 6.76 -3.04 18.47
CA ASN A 163 6.92 -1.81 19.24
C ASN A 163 5.62 -1.42 19.94
N GLU A 164 5.75 -0.68 21.04
CA GLU A 164 4.64 -0.02 21.75
C GLU A 164 4.77 1.50 21.57
N TYR A 165 3.73 2.13 21.02
CA TYR A 165 3.74 3.57 20.75
C TYR A 165 2.94 4.30 21.83
N GLN A 166 3.57 5.29 22.47
CA GLN A 166 2.93 6.14 23.47
C GLN A 166 2.16 7.28 22.83
N SER A 167 2.58 7.72 21.65
CA SER A 167 1.96 8.82 20.91
C SER A 167 1.85 8.51 19.40
N ILE A 168 1.01 9.30 18.72
CA ILE A 168 0.92 9.26 17.23
C ILE A 168 2.23 9.73 16.58
N SER A 169 2.95 10.66 17.22
CA SER A 169 4.24 11.15 16.73
C SER A 169 5.30 10.05 16.71
N ASP A 170 5.34 9.21 17.77
CA ASP A 170 6.26 8.08 17.82
C ASP A 170 5.97 7.08 16.70
N LEU A 171 4.67 6.79 16.47
CA LEU A 171 4.26 5.93 15.38
C LEU A 171 4.62 6.52 14.01
N ILE A 172 4.40 7.83 13.80
CA ILE A 172 4.74 8.50 12.53
C ILE A 172 6.23 8.35 12.25
N THR A 173 7.08 8.73 13.20
CA THR A 173 8.55 8.64 13.03
C THR A 173 8.99 7.21 12.71
N ASP A 174 8.47 6.23 13.44
CA ASP A 174 8.87 4.82 13.26
C ASP A 174 8.38 4.24 11.92
N VAL A 175 7.20 4.65 11.45
CA VAL A 175 6.66 4.23 10.15
C VAL A 175 7.39 4.92 9.00
N ASP A 176 7.75 6.19 9.13
CA ASP A 176 8.57 6.92 8.15
C ASP A 176 9.91 6.20 7.94
N ASP A 177 10.60 5.86 9.03
CA ASP A 177 11.85 5.09 8.99
C ASP A 177 11.66 3.70 8.38
N TYR A 178 10.53 3.03 8.70
CA TYR A 178 10.25 1.72 8.13
C TYR A 178 9.99 1.80 6.62
N ILE A 179 9.25 2.80 6.14
CA ILE A 179 8.95 2.96 4.71
C ILE A 179 10.22 3.31 3.93
N GLU A 180 11.09 4.14 4.50
CA GLU A 180 12.42 4.41 3.94
C GLU A 180 13.25 3.12 3.81
N PHE A 181 13.32 2.32 4.89
CA PHE A 181 13.94 1.00 4.86
C PHE A 181 13.28 0.08 3.82
N TYR A 182 11.96 0.00 3.79
CA TYR A 182 11.21 -0.86 2.88
C TYR A 182 11.50 -0.53 1.42
N ASN A 183 11.51 0.76 1.07
CA ASN A 183 11.72 1.24 -0.28
C ASN A 183 13.18 1.11 -0.75
N HIS A 184 14.15 1.40 0.13
CA HIS A 184 15.54 1.62 -0.27
C HIS A 184 16.53 0.58 0.24
N GLN A 185 16.15 -0.28 1.19
CA GLN A 185 17.06 -1.24 1.79
C GLN A 185 16.53 -2.68 1.80
N ARG A 186 15.21 -2.86 1.96
CA ARG A 186 14.59 -4.18 2.05
C ARG A 186 14.58 -4.88 0.69
N PHE A 187 15.15 -6.09 0.63
CA PHE A 187 15.07 -6.95 -0.53
C PHE A 187 13.68 -7.60 -0.64
N HIS A 188 13.15 -7.66 -1.87
CA HIS A 188 11.83 -8.21 -2.13
C HIS A 188 11.93 -9.44 -3.06
N GLU A 189 11.49 -10.60 -2.58
CA GLU A 189 11.59 -11.87 -3.30
C GLU A 189 10.95 -11.81 -4.69
N THR A 190 9.70 -11.29 -4.80
CA THR A 190 8.99 -11.18 -6.09
C THR A 190 9.64 -10.20 -7.07
N LEU A 191 10.57 -9.37 -6.60
CA LEU A 191 11.40 -8.47 -7.41
C LEU A 191 12.79 -9.05 -7.69
N LYS A 192 12.95 -10.37 -7.58
CA LYS A 192 14.25 -11.06 -7.72
C LYS A 192 15.29 -10.47 -6.77
N TYR A 193 14.88 -10.22 -5.52
CA TYR A 193 15.69 -9.63 -4.45
C TYR A 193 16.21 -8.22 -4.75
N LYS A 194 15.57 -7.48 -5.66
CA LYS A 194 15.80 -6.04 -5.81
C LYS A 194 15.00 -5.26 -4.77
N LYS A 195 15.39 -4.02 -4.55
CA LYS A 195 14.68 -3.09 -3.67
C LYS A 195 13.54 -2.42 -4.45
N PRO A 196 12.39 -2.14 -3.80
CA PRO A 196 11.23 -1.55 -4.47
C PRO A 196 11.53 -0.26 -5.24
N MET A 197 12.24 0.68 -4.64
CA MET A 197 12.51 1.97 -5.27
C MET A 197 13.53 1.88 -6.41
N ASP A 198 14.48 0.96 -6.36
CA ASP A 198 15.41 0.70 -7.47
C ASP A 198 14.63 0.22 -8.71
N VAL A 199 13.69 -0.73 -8.53
CA VAL A 199 12.83 -1.24 -9.61
C VAL A 199 11.92 -0.13 -10.16
N TYR A 200 11.38 0.72 -9.28
CA TYR A 200 10.55 1.86 -9.67
C TYR A 200 11.32 2.82 -10.59
N GLN A 201 12.49 3.23 -10.18
CA GLN A 201 13.33 4.18 -10.92
C GLN A 201 13.87 3.61 -12.23
N GLU A 202 14.32 2.32 -12.23
CA GLU A 202 14.74 1.63 -13.44
C GLU A 202 13.62 1.60 -14.48
N SER A 203 12.40 1.27 -14.07
CA SER A 203 11.23 1.21 -14.94
C SER A 203 10.87 2.57 -15.54
N ILE A 204 10.93 3.65 -14.76
CA ILE A 204 10.68 5.01 -15.26
C ILE A 204 11.71 5.41 -16.33
N LYS A 205 13.00 5.17 -16.07
CA LYS A 205 14.07 5.48 -17.03
C LYS A 205 13.86 4.76 -18.36
N LEU A 206 13.59 3.46 -18.32
CA LEU A 206 13.31 2.64 -19.51
C LEU A 206 12.09 3.13 -20.31
N ASN A 207 11.04 3.59 -19.61
CA ASN A 207 9.85 4.14 -20.29
C ASN A 207 10.12 5.50 -20.93
N GLN A 208 10.96 6.33 -20.32
CA GLN A 208 11.37 7.62 -20.89
C GLN A 208 12.24 7.43 -22.14
N GLU A 209 13.14 6.46 -22.13
CA GLU A 209 13.98 6.12 -23.28
C GLU A 209 13.15 5.62 -24.47
N LYS A 210 12.18 4.72 -24.22
CA LYS A 210 11.26 4.24 -25.26
C LYS A 210 10.46 5.38 -25.91
N LYS A 211 10.00 6.36 -25.13
CA LYS A 211 9.26 7.53 -25.65
C LYS A 211 10.11 8.48 -26.48
N LYS A 212 11.43 8.48 -26.31
CA LYS A 212 12.35 9.31 -27.11
C LYS A 212 12.70 8.68 -28.48
N VAL A 213 12.48 7.37 -28.62
CA VAL A 213 12.83 6.60 -29.83
C VAL A 213 11.59 6.38 -30.73
N SER A 214 10.40 6.69 -30.23
CA SER A 214 9.11 6.63 -30.98
C SER A 214 8.75 8.00 -31.52
#